data_f715607fee91207867b5a48312011376
#
_entry.id   f715607fee91207867b5a48312011376
#
_cell.length_a   1.000
_cell.length_b   1.000
_cell.length_c   1.000
_cell.angle_alpha   90.00
_cell.angle_beta   90.00
_cell.angle_gamma   90.00
#
_symmetry.space_group_name_H-M   'P 1'
#
loop_
_entity.id
_entity.type
_entity.pdbx_description
1 polymer ?
#
loop_
_entity_poly.entity_id
_entity_poly.type
_entity_poly.pdbx_seq_one_letter_code
_entity_poly.pdbx_strand_id
1 'polypeptide(L)'
;IINKIIESLSFFKIIKQLRLKKNKVKRDYSEPIYFGGPVETERGFILHTADYFSENSTPINTQISMTASTEILQAHIDGNGPNKSIIALGYAGWGPGQLDTEIQSNAWLSVQSDPELIFSDKTSDKWDMALEKIGVDPALLSTEFGRA
;
A
#
# COMPACT_ATOMS: atom_id res chain seq x y z
N ILE A 1 8.38 -0.83 -1.91
CA ILE A 1 7.46 -1.78 -1.22
C ILE A 1 6.99 -1.12 0.07
N ILE A 2 5.67 -1.05 0.25
CA ILE A 2 5.06 -0.58 1.49
C ILE A 2 5.11 -1.74 2.49
N ASN A 3 6.10 -1.74 3.36
CA ASN A 3 6.31 -2.80 4.37
C ASN A 3 6.45 -2.28 5.79
N LYS A 4 6.43 -0.95 5.99
CA LYS A 4 6.55 -0.34 7.31
C LYS A 4 5.18 -0.07 7.89
N ILE A 5 4.83 -0.79 8.95
CA ILE A 5 3.59 -0.61 9.70
C ILE A 5 3.74 0.56 10.68
N ILE A 6 2.69 1.36 10.81
CA ILE A 6 2.61 2.40 11.84
C ILE A 6 2.03 1.76 13.11
N GLU A 7 2.87 1.30 14.02
CA GLU A 7 2.48 0.56 15.22
C GLU A 7 1.49 1.31 16.14
N SER A 8 1.58 2.63 16.17
CA SER A 8 0.69 3.47 16.98
C SER A 8 -0.71 3.66 16.41
N LEU A 9 -0.95 3.22 15.16
CA LEU A 9 -2.19 3.44 14.44
C LEU A 9 -2.76 2.12 13.91
N SER A 10 -4.08 1.97 14.00
CA SER A 10 -4.82 0.84 13.44
C SER A 10 -6.07 1.34 12.72
N PHE A 11 -6.65 0.51 11.87
CA PHE A 11 -7.89 0.83 11.18
C PHE A 11 -9.01 1.21 12.17
N PHE A 12 -9.07 0.54 13.31
CA PHE A 12 -10.01 0.90 14.39
C PHE A 12 -9.87 2.35 14.85
N LYS A 13 -8.64 2.86 15.01
CA LYS A 13 -8.40 4.26 15.41
C LYS A 13 -8.84 5.23 14.33
N ILE A 14 -8.59 4.90 13.05
CA ILE A 14 -9.04 5.70 11.91
C ILE A 14 -10.56 5.77 11.86
N ILE A 15 -11.27 4.65 11.99
CA ILE A 15 -12.74 4.59 12.03
C ILE A 15 -13.28 5.53 13.12
N LYS A 16 -12.67 5.49 14.31
CA LYS A 16 -13.08 6.33 15.43
C LYS A 16 -12.83 7.81 15.17
N GLN A 17 -11.66 8.15 14.62
CA GLN A 17 -11.25 9.52 14.32
C GLN A 17 -12.13 10.15 13.24
N LEU A 18 -12.43 9.42 12.17
CA LEU A 18 -13.28 9.85 11.07
C LEU A 18 -14.78 9.74 11.38
N ARG A 19 -15.15 9.26 12.58
CA ARG A 19 -16.55 9.05 13.01
C ARG A 19 -17.36 8.19 12.05
N LEU A 20 -16.72 7.21 11.40
CA LEU A 20 -17.39 6.30 10.48
C LEU A 20 -18.38 5.41 11.25
N LYS A 21 -19.51 5.11 10.60
CA LYS A 21 -20.55 4.29 11.20
C LYS A 21 -20.08 2.83 11.22
N LYS A 22 -19.96 2.26 12.43
CA LYS A 22 -19.67 0.82 12.56
C LYS A 22 -20.91 0.02 12.18
N ASN A 23 -20.73 -0.97 11.33
CA ASN A 23 -21.79 -1.96 11.09
C ASN A 23 -21.93 -2.87 12.33
N LYS A 24 -23.14 -3.41 12.56
CA LYS A 24 -23.43 -4.37 13.65
C LYS A 24 -22.73 -5.73 13.45
N VAL A 25 -22.18 -5.99 12.25
CA VAL A 25 -21.39 -7.19 11.99
C VAL A 25 -20.07 -7.07 12.75
N LYS A 26 -19.78 -8.07 13.59
CA LYS A 26 -18.49 -8.20 14.28
C LYS A 26 -17.39 -8.44 13.25
N ARG A 27 -16.77 -7.38 12.77
CA ARG A 27 -15.57 -7.45 11.95
C ARG A 27 -14.37 -7.09 12.80
N ASP A 28 -13.29 -7.78 12.60
CA ASP A 28 -12.00 -7.38 13.16
C ASP A 28 -11.48 -6.19 12.36
N TYR A 29 -11.25 -5.07 13.04
CA TYR A 29 -10.70 -3.84 12.48
C TYR A 29 -9.23 -3.68 12.88
N SER A 30 -8.52 -4.79 12.96
CA SER A 30 -7.10 -4.84 13.35
C SER A 30 -6.15 -4.63 12.18
N GLU A 31 -6.67 -4.40 10.96
CA GLU A 31 -5.84 -4.20 9.78
C GLU A 31 -4.75 -3.15 10.06
N PRO A 32 -3.50 -3.44 9.68
CA PRO A 32 -2.40 -2.54 9.88
C PRO A 32 -2.51 -1.32 8.96
N ILE A 33 -2.02 -0.18 9.45
CA ILE A 33 -1.83 1.02 8.65
C ILE A 33 -0.36 1.14 8.31
N TYR A 34 -0.07 1.33 7.04
CA TYR A 34 1.29 1.38 6.52
C TYR A 34 1.78 2.82 6.35
N PHE A 35 3.07 3.00 6.47
CA PHE A 35 3.73 4.25 6.09
C PHE A 35 3.95 4.25 4.57
N GLY A 36 3.28 5.15 3.88
CA GLY A 36 3.34 5.26 2.41
C GLY A 36 4.47 6.16 1.91
N GLY A 37 4.93 7.13 2.73
CA GLY A 37 5.99 8.04 2.36
C GLY A 37 6.00 9.32 3.19
N PRO A 38 6.99 10.19 2.98
CA PRO A 38 7.22 11.38 3.80
C PRO A 38 6.32 12.58 3.43
N VAL A 39 5.62 12.54 2.31
CA VAL A 39 4.78 13.63 1.81
C VAL A 39 3.35 13.43 2.29
N GLU A 40 2.71 14.50 2.78
CA GLU A 40 1.32 14.49 3.28
C GLU A 40 1.03 13.32 4.22
N THR A 41 1.79 13.14 5.26
CA THR A 41 1.79 11.97 6.16
C THR A 41 0.46 11.69 6.87
N GLU A 42 -0.48 12.65 6.84
CA GLU A 42 -1.84 12.50 7.37
C GLU A 42 -2.88 12.11 6.30
N ARG A 43 -2.49 12.13 5.02
CA ARG A 43 -3.38 11.77 3.92
C ARG A 43 -3.38 10.27 3.69
N GLY A 44 -4.58 9.70 3.66
CA GLY A 44 -4.77 8.26 3.43
C GLY A 44 -4.86 7.91 1.96
N PHE A 45 -4.20 6.82 1.58
CA PHE A 45 -4.29 6.18 0.27
C PHE A 45 -4.61 4.70 0.47
N ILE A 46 -5.61 4.22 -0.23
CA ILE A 46 -6.03 2.83 -0.18
C ILE A 46 -5.73 2.18 -1.53
N LEU A 47 -4.72 1.31 -1.54
CA LEU A 47 -4.44 0.45 -2.68
C LEU A 47 -5.31 -0.79 -2.54
N HIS A 48 -6.02 -1.20 -3.59
CA HIS A 48 -6.98 -2.28 -3.49
C HIS A 48 -7.16 -3.05 -4.80
N THR A 49 -7.78 -4.22 -4.71
CA THR A 49 -8.16 -5.02 -5.87
C THR A 49 -9.25 -4.31 -6.69
N ALA A 50 -9.22 -4.49 -8.02
CA ALA A 50 -10.08 -3.78 -8.97
C ALA A 50 -11.55 -4.26 -8.98
N ASP A 51 -11.92 -5.15 -8.07
CA ASP A 51 -13.30 -5.61 -7.86
C ASP A 51 -14.20 -4.57 -7.15
N TYR A 52 -13.59 -3.52 -6.62
CA TYR A 52 -14.28 -2.35 -6.09
C TYR A 52 -14.03 -1.13 -6.98
N PHE A 53 -15.08 -0.36 -7.26
CA PHE A 53 -15.02 0.87 -8.03
C PHE A 53 -15.87 1.97 -7.38
N SER A 54 -15.33 3.18 -7.36
CA SER A 54 -16.05 4.43 -7.08
C SER A 54 -15.56 5.52 -8.03
N GLU A 55 -16.27 6.63 -8.12
CA GLU A 55 -15.85 7.79 -8.93
C GLU A 55 -14.49 8.36 -8.50
N ASN A 56 -14.09 8.11 -7.24
CA ASN A 56 -12.82 8.53 -6.66
C ASN A 56 -11.71 7.47 -6.79
N SER A 57 -11.98 6.35 -7.49
CA SER A 57 -10.99 5.30 -7.73
C SER A 57 -10.17 5.59 -8.98
N THR A 58 -8.86 5.53 -8.86
CA THR A 58 -7.91 5.65 -9.96
C THR A 58 -7.38 4.26 -10.31
N PRO A 59 -7.72 3.69 -11.49
CA PRO A 59 -7.14 2.42 -11.94
C PRO A 59 -5.63 2.55 -12.13
N ILE A 60 -4.86 1.62 -11.58
CA ILE A 60 -3.42 1.50 -11.82
C ILE A 60 -3.18 0.52 -12.96
N ASN A 61 -3.89 -0.61 -12.93
CA ASN A 61 -3.93 -1.60 -13.99
C ASN A 61 -5.26 -2.37 -13.93
N THR A 62 -5.37 -3.47 -14.68
CA THR A 62 -6.60 -4.29 -14.74
C THR A 62 -6.95 -5.01 -13.43
N GLN A 63 -6.01 -5.11 -12.49
CA GLN A 63 -6.19 -5.86 -11.24
C GLN A 63 -6.14 -4.99 -9.98
N ILE A 64 -5.60 -3.77 -10.09
CA ILE A 64 -5.28 -2.91 -8.96
C ILE A 64 -5.78 -1.50 -9.22
N SER A 65 -6.41 -0.92 -8.22
CA SER A 65 -6.84 0.47 -8.18
C SER A 65 -6.36 1.15 -6.90
N MET A 66 -6.39 2.46 -6.89
CA MET A 66 -6.11 3.29 -5.73
C MET A 66 -7.29 4.24 -5.48
N THR A 67 -7.67 4.41 -4.22
CA THR A 67 -8.70 5.36 -3.80
C THR A 67 -8.18 6.20 -2.64
N ALA A 68 -8.34 7.51 -2.71
CA ALA A 68 -7.92 8.45 -1.67
C ALA A 68 -9.11 9.12 -0.96
N SER A 69 -10.28 8.49 -0.97
CA SER A 69 -11.49 8.98 -0.29
C SER A 69 -11.89 8.10 0.88
N THR A 70 -12.64 8.67 1.83
CA THR A 70 -13.13 7.93 3.00
C THR A 70 -14.30 6.98 2.68
N GLU A 71 -14.90 7.10 1.51
CA GLU A 71 -16.01 6.24 1.06
C GLU A 71 -15.64 4.76 1.03
N ILE A 72 -14.43 4.44 0.54
CA ILE A 72 -13.95 3.07 0.50
C ILE A 72 -13.80 2.47 1.91
N LEU A 73 -13.45 3.30 2.91
CA LEU A 73 -13.37 2.85 4.29
C LEU A 73 -14.75 2.50 4.83
N GLN A 74 -15.78 3.30 4.50
CA GLN A 74 -17.16 3.00 4.86
C GLN A 74 -17.65 1.74 4.12
N ALA A 75 -17.38 1.62 2.82
CA ALA A 75 -17.72 0.43 2.05
C ALA A 75 -17.06 -0.84 2.63
N HIS A 76 -15.81 -0.73 3.08
CA HIS A 76 -15.12 -1.82 3.77
C HIS A 76 -15.80 -2.23 5.07
N ILE A 77 -16.22 -1.26 5.90
CA ILE A 77 -16.98 -1.48 7.13
C ILE A 77 -18.33 -2.17 6.84
N ASP A 78 -18.99 -1.76 5.76
CA ASP A 78 -20.32 -2.26 5.37
C ASP A 78 -20.26 -3.64 4.67
N GLY A 79 -19.05 -4.13 4.38
CA GLY A 79 -18.83 -5.41 3.70
C GLY A 79 -18.97 -5.36 2.18
N ASN A 80 -19.04 -4.16 1.61
CA ASN A 80 -19.13 -3.89 0.18
C ASN A 80 -17.84 -3.32 -0.41
N GLY A 81 -16.75 -3.35 0.37
CA GLY A 81 -15.43 -2.91 -0.06
C GLY A 81 -14.70 -3.95 -0.92
N PRO A 82 -13.47 -3.66 -1.34
CA PRO A 82 -12.65 -4.57 -2.13
C PRO A 82 -12.30 -5.85 -1.35
N ASN A 83 -12.00 -6.92 -2.09
CA ASN A 83 -11.59 -8.19 -1.51
C ASN A 83 -10.26 -8.08 -0.74
N LYS A 84 -9.30 -7.34 -1.30
CA LYS A 84 -7.99 -7.08 -0.66
C LYS A 84 -7.68 -5.60 -0.73
N SER A 85 -7.11 -5.06 0.35
CA SER A 85 -6.68 -3.66 0.40
C SER A 85 -5.51 -3.45 1.34
N ILE A 86 -4.76 -2.38 1.07
CA ILE A 86 -3.70 -1.85 1.94
C ILE A 86 -4.02 -0.38 2.19
N ILE A 87 -4.02 0.02 3.46
CA ILE A 87 -4.21 1.42 3.86
C ILE A 87 -2.84 2.00 4.19
N ALA A 88 -2.44 3.05 3.50
CA ALA A 88 -1.19 3.75 3.72
C ALA A 88 -1.42 5.23 4.01
N LEU A 89 -0.58 5.82 4.85
CA LEU A 89 -0.55 7.26 5.10
C LEU A 89 0.69 7.88 4.47
N GLY A 90 0.48 8.97 3.77
CA GLY A 90 1.52 9.68 3.02
C GLY A 90 1.92 8.98 1.73
N TYR A 91 2.77 9.64 0.97
CA TYR A 91 3.31 9.12 -0.28
C TYR A 91 4.74 9.59 -0.51
N ALA A 92 5.43 8.96 -1.45
CA ALA A 92 6.69 9.44 -2.02
C ALA A 92 6.40 10.04 -3.40
N GLY A 93 7.03 11.15 -3.72
CA GLY A 93 6.90 11.82 -5.00
C GLY A 93 8.27 12.03 -5.65
N TRP A 94 8.29 11.97 -6.96
CA TRP A 94 9.48 12.26 -7.77
C TRP A 94 9.18 13.41 -8.73
N GLY A 95 10.18 14.25 -8.94
CA GLY A 95 10.15 15.24 -10.01
C GLY A 95 10.20 14.59 -11.39
N PRO A 96 9.91 15.36 -12.46
CA PRO A 96 9.97 14.84 -13.83
C PRO A 96 11.35 14.22 -14.15
N GLY A 97 11.37 12.94 -14.58
CA GLY A 97 12.58 12.20 -14.94
C GLY A 97 13.47 11.75 -13.75
N GLN A 98 13.15 12.14 -12.53
CA GLN A 98 13.92 11.76 -11.33
C GLN A 98 13.86 10.25 -11.10
N LEU A 99 12.68 9.65 -11.09
CA LEU A 99 12.53 8.20 -10.87
C LEU A 99 13.26 7.39 -11.95
N ASP A 100 13.19 7.81 -13.21
CA ASP A 100 13.89 7.14 -14.32
C ASP A 100 15.40 7.19 -14.10
N THR A 101 15.93 8.32 -13.66
CA THR A 101 17.35 8.47 -13.33
C THR A 101 17.76 7.57 -12.17
N GLU A 102 16.95 7.49 -11.12
CA GLU A 102 17.21 6.64 -9.96
C GLU A 102 17.16 5.14 -10.34
N ILE A 103 16.24 4.73 -11.19
CA ILE A 103 16.18 3.35 -11.72
C ILE A 103 17.43 3.04 -12.55
N GLN A 104 17.84 3.95 -13.43
CA GLN A 104 19.05 3.78 -14.24
C GLN A 104 20.33 3.69 -13.40
N SER A 105 20.37 4.37 -12.27
CA SER A 105 21.50 4.30 -11.32
C SER A 105 21.41 3.11 -10.34
N ASN A 106 20.47 2.18 -10.56
CA ASN A 106 20.21 1.01 -9.71
C ASN A 106 19.81 1.34 -8.26
N ALA A 107 19.29 2.55 -8.01
CA ALA A 107 18.74 2.90 -6.70
C ALA A 107 17.42 2.15 -6.38
N TRP A 108 16.73 1.67 -7.41
CA TRP A 108 15.47 0.91 -7.30
C TRP A 108 15.53 -0.37 -8.13
N LEU A 109 14.99 -1.42 -7.57
CA LEU A 109 14.65 -2.63 -8.31
C LEU A 109 13.16 -2.60 -8.64
N SER A 110 12.82 -2.91 -9.88
CA SER A 110 11.43 -2.98 -10.31
C SER A 110 11.01 -4.42 -10.59
N VAL A 111 9.79 -4.75 -10.18
CA VAL A 111 9.16 -6.05 -10.41
C VAL A 111 7.78 -5.80 -10.99
N GLN A 112 7.33 -6.68 -11.88
CA GLN A 112 5.98 -6.60 -12.40
C GLN A 112 4.96 -6.71 -11.26
N SER A 113 3.94 -5.85 -11.29
CA SER A 113 2.89 -5.83 -10.28
C SER A 113 2.18 -7.17 -10.19
N ASP A 114 2.00 -7.64 -8.96
CA ASP A 114 1.33 -8.90 -8.65
C ASP A 114 0.46 -8.70 -7.40
N PRO A 115 -0.87 -8.87 -7.51
CA PRO A 115 -1.77 -8.74 -6.37
C PRO A 115 -1.42 -9.65 -5.20
N GLU A 116 -0.93 -10.87 -5.46
CA GLU A 116 -0.55 -11.81 -4.39
C GLU A 116 0.66 -11.30 -3.60
N LEU A 117 1.63 -10.69 -4.29
CA LEU A 117 2.77 -10.06 -3.65
C LEU A 117 2.36 -8.78 -2.90
N ILE A 118 1.58 -7.90 -3.55
CA ILE A 118 1.23 -6.59 -3.01
C ILE A 118 0.36 -6.73 -1.76
N PHE A 119 -0.67 -7.57 -1.81
CA PHE A 119 -1.65 -7.76 -0.74
C PHE A 119 -1.32 -8.92 0.21
N SER A 120 -0.09 -9.46 0.15
CA SER A 120 0.34 -10.51 1.09
C SER A 120 0.31 -10.00 2.53
N ASP A 121 -0.21 -10.82 3.44
CA ASP A 121 -0.17 -10.55 4.89
C ASP A 121 1.24 -10.73 5.48
N LYS A 122 2.13 -11.42 4.74
CA LYS A 122 3.52 -11.66 5.12
C LYS A 122 4.38 -10.43 4.79
N THR A 123 4.19 -9.35 5.54
CA THR A 123 4.86 -8.07 5.28
C THR A 123 6.38 -8.17 5.34
N SER A 124 6.94 -8.99 6.24
CA SER A 124 8.37 -9.25 6.37
C SER A 124 8.98 -9.88 5.12
N ASP A 125 8.21 -10.72 4.42
CA ASP A 125 8.73 -11.58 3.36
C ASP A 125 8.55 -10.92 1.97
N LYS A 126 7.82 -9.79 1.89
CA LYS A 126 7.53 -9.11 0.61
C LYS A 126 8.77 -8.73 -0.18
N TRP A 127 9.84 -8.37 0.51
CA TRP A 127 11.11 -8.05 -0.12
C TRP A 127 11.71 -9.28 -0.80
N ASP A 128 11.82 -10.37 -0.08
CA ASP A 128 12.38 -11.62 -0.58
C ASP A 128 11.52 -12.19 -1.71
N MET A 129 10.20 -12.18 -1.56
CA MET A 129 9.25 -12.56 -2.61
C MET A 129 9.41 -11.73 -3.89
N ALA A 130 9.67 -10.44 -3.77
CA ALA A 130 9.89 -9.55 -4.91
C ALA A 130 11.22 -9.87 -5.60
N LEU A 131 12.29 -10.10 -4.84
CA LEU A 131 13.60 -10.47 -5.38
C LEU A 131 13.56 -11.82 -6.10
N GLU A 132 12.88 -12.81 -5.51
CA GLU A 132 12.68 -14.12 -6.13
C GLU A 132 12.01 -14.00 -7.51
N LYS A 133 10.99 -13.13 -7.63
CA LYS A 133 10.29 -12.88 -8.91
C LYS A 133 11.19 -12.34 -10.02
N ILE A 134 12.22 -11.61 -9.68
CA ILE A 134 13.18 -11.05 -10.65
C ILE A 134 14.48 -11.84 -10.72
N GLY A 135 14.55 -12.98 -10.02
CA GLY A 135 15.72 -13.88 -10.03
C GLY A 135 16.97 -13.28 -9.39
N VAL A 136 16.81 -12.37 -8.43
CA VAL A 136 17.93 -11.73 -7.71
C VAL A 136 18.14 -12.43 -6.37
N ASP A 137 19.36 -12.91 -6.14
CA ASP A 137 19.78 -13.43 -4.83
C ASP A 137 20.05 -12.27 -3.87
N PRO A 138 19.32 -12.17 -2.73
CA PRO A 138 19.56 -11.16 -1.72
C PRO A 138 21.01 -11.07 -1.24
N ALA A 139 21.72 -12.19 -1.21
CA ALA A 139 23.11 -12.25 -0.77
C ALA A 139 24.09 -11.53 -1.72
N LEU A 140 23.67 -11.30 -2.98
CA LEU A 140 24.47 -10.59 -3.99
C LEU A 140 24.20 -9.08 -4.02
N LEU A 141 23.21 -8.61 -3.26
CA LEU A 141 22.95 -7.18 -3.16
C LEU A 141 23.98 -6.52 -2.26
N SER A 142 24.62 -5.44 -2.75
CA SER A 142 25.53 -4.68 -1.94
C SER A 142 24.80 -4.02 -0.77
N THR A 143 25.44 -3.94 0.40
CA THR A 143 24.89 -3.28 1.58
C THR A 143 24.96 -1.75 1.51
N GLU A 144 25.49 -1.18 0.45
CA GLU A 144 25.52 0.24 0.20
C GLU A 144 24.18 0.71 -0.40
N PHE A 145 23.22 0.96 0.47
CA PHE A 145 21.96 1.58 0.07
C PHE A 145 22.17 3.09 -0.13
N GLY A 146 21.74 3.59 -1.27
CA GLY A 146 21.65 5.03 -1.48
C GLY A 146 20.80 5.65 -0.36
N ARG A 147 21.34 6.68 0.27
CA ARG A 147 20.63 7.48 1.27
C ARG A 147 19.67 8.40 0.53
N ALA A 148 18.36 8.10 0.58
CA ALA A 148 17.32 9.07 0.26
C ALA A 148 17.00 9.91 1.49
#